data_172d97dd1023d0880e12f21645a20600
#
_entry.id   172d97dd1023d0880e12f21645a20600
#
_cell.length_a   1.000
_cell.length_b   1.000
_cell.length_c   1.000
_cell.angle_alpha   90.00
_cell.angle_beta   90.00
_cell.angle_gamma   90.00
#
_symmetry.space_group_name_H-M   'P 1'
#
loop_
_entity.id
_entity.type
_entity.pdbx_description
1 polymer ?
#
loop_
_entity_poly.entity_id
_entity_poly.type
_entity_poly.pdbx_seq_one_letter_code
_entity_poly.pdbx_strand_id
1 'polypeptide(L)' 'MADQKTALAKLRHDLSNPLSAILAETQLLLLTPENHDEETLSGLRQIEDLARKMRQMLQSIE' A
#
# COMPACT_ATOMS: atom_id res chain seq x y z
N MET A 1 27.11 -0.43 11.26
CA MET A 1 27.37 -1.22 10.08
C MET A 1 26.60 -0.68 8.89
N ALA A 2 27.31 -0.38 7.80
CA ALA A 2 26.69 0.12 6.58
C ALA A 2 25.69 -0.89 6.01
N ASP A 3 25.95 -2.18 6.21
CA ASP A 3 25.13 -3.26 5.69
C ASP A 3 23.71 -3.25 6.22
N GLN A 4 23.54 -2.94 7.51
CA GLN A 4 22.21 -2.91 8.12
C GLN A 4 21.38 -1.77 7.57
N LYS A 5 21.99 -0.61 7.39
CA LYS A 5 21.31 0.55 6.83
C LYS A 5 20.93 0.32 5.36
N THR A 6 21.82 -0.31 4.61
CA THR A 6 21.59 -0.65 3.22
C THR A 6 20.49 -1.70 3.10
N ALA A 7 20.48 -2.69 4.01
CA ALA A 7 19.45 -3.73 4.02
C ALA A 7 18.07 -3.15 4.30
N LEU A 8 17.96 -2.19 5.23
CA LEU A 8 16.69 -1.53 5.53
C LEU A 8 16.20 -0.70 4.35
N ALA A 9 17.11 0.02 3.68
CA ALA A 9 16.75 0.81 2.51
C ALA A 9 16.27 -0.09 1.38
N LYS A 10 16.92 -1.23 1.17
CA LYS A 10 16.53 -2.18 0.15
C LYS A 10 15.17 -2.80 0.48
N LEU A 11 14.95 -3.17 1.71
CA LEU A 11 13.66 -3.74 2.15
C LEU A 11 12.54 -2.74 1.94
N ARG A 12 12.75 -1.49 2.33
CA ARG A 12 11.76 -0.43 2.13
C ARG A 12 11.41 -0.30 0.65
N HIS A 13 12.43 -0.25 -0.21
CA HIS A 13 12.23 -0.13 -1.65
C HIS A 13 11.49 -1.34 -2.21
N ASP A 14 11.92 -2.54 -1.80
CA ASP A 14 11.34 -3.78 -2.32
C ASP A 14 9.88 -3.96 -1.90
N LEU A 15 9.52 -3.50 -0.69
CA LEU A 15 8.14 -3.58 -0.21
C LEU A 15 7.27 -2.47 -0.79
N SER A 16 7.87 -1.30 -1.06
CA SER A 16 7.12 -0.17 -1.62
C SER A 16 6.57 -0.45 -3.01
N ASN A 17 7.27 -1.24 -3.80
CA ASN A 17 6.85 -1.55 -5.16
C ASN A 17 5.54 -2.35 -5.20
N PRO A 18 5.45 -3.54 -4.57
CA PRO A 18 4.18 -4.26 -4.57
C PRO A 18 3.08 -3.52 -3.81
N LEU A 19 3.43 -2.77 -2.78
CA LEU A 19 2.45 -2.00 -2.03
C LEU A 19 1.82 -0.92 -2.90
N SER A 20 2.62 -0.24 -3.72
CA SER A 20 2.11 0.75 -4.68
C SER A 20 1.17 0.11 -5.68
N ALA A 21 1.47 -1.11 -6.12
CA ALA A 21 0.61 -1.84 -7.04
C ALA A 21 -0.72 -2.19 -6.38
N ILE A 22 -0.69 -2.65 -5.13
CA ILE A 22 -1.92 -2.96 -4.38
C ILE A 22 -2.79 -1.70 -4.25
N LEU A 23 -2.16 -0.59 -3.91
CA LEU A 23 -2.88 0.67 -3.75
C LEU A 23 -3.49 1.13 -5.07
N ALA A 24 -2.73 1.04 -6.17
CA ALA A 24 -3.21 1.43 -7.50
C ALA A 24 -4.39 0.57 -7.93
N GLU A 25 -4.30 -0.75 -7.76
CA GLU A 25 -5.39 -1.65 -8.12
C GLU A 25 -6.65 -1.37 -7.30
N THR A 26 -6.47 -1.11 -6.00
CA THR A 26 -7.58 -0.79 -5.11
C THR A 26 -8.26 0.49 -5.56
N GLN A 27 -7.48 1.52 -5.89
CA GLN A 27 -8.01 2.80 -6.34
C GLN A 27 -8.73 2.68 -7.67
N LEU A 28 -8.23 1.83 -8.58
CA LEU A 28 -8.91 1.57 -9.85
C LEU A 28 -10.30 0.97 -9.63
N LEU A 29 -10.40 0.00 -8.72
CA LEU A 29 -11.69 -0.61 -8.41
C LEU A 29 -12.66 0.38 -7.78
N LEU A 30 -12.15 1.32 -6.99
CA LEU A 30 -12.97 2.35 -6.35
C LEU A 30 -13.45 3.43 -7.31
N LEU A 31 -12.89 3.51 -8.52
CA LEU A 31 -13.34 4.49 -9.53
C LEU A 31 -14.73 4.17 -10.06
N THR A 32 -15.16 2.92 -9.97
CA THR A 32 -16.48 2.49 -10.44
C THR A 32 -17.28 1.90 -9.28
N PRO A 33 -17.67 2.73 -8.31
CA PRO A 33 -18.38 2.23 -7.11
C PRO A 33 -19.71 1.57 -7.47
N GLU A 34 -20.32 1.96 -8.57
CA GLU A 34 -21.60 1.40 -9.01
C GLU A 34 -21.47 -0.10 -9.38
N ASN A 35 -20.26 -0.59 -9.61
CA ASN A 35 -20.04 -1.99 -9.97
C ASN A 35 -19.86 -2.89 -8.75
N HIS A 36 -19.94 -2.34 -7.55
CA HIS A 36 -19.68 -3.06 -6.32
C HIS A 36 -20.81 -2.86 -5.32
N ASP A 37 -21.07 -3.87 -4.51
CA ASP A 37 -22.01 -3.71 -3.41
C ASP A 37 -21.33 -2.95 -2.25
N GLU A 38 -22.13 -2.61 -1.24
CA GLU A 38 -21.66 -1.81 -0.12
C GLU A 38 -20.56 -2.50 0.68
N GLU A 39 -20.70 -3.81 0.87
CA GLU A 39 -19.70 -4.58 1.61
C GLU A 39 -18.35 -4.58 0.87
N THR A 40 -18.40 -4.79 -0.43
CA THR A 40 -17.19 -4.76 -1.27
C THR A 40 -16.53 -3.39 -1.23
N LEU A 41 -17.32 -2.32 -1.37
CA LEU A 41 -16.78 -0.96 -1.31
C LEU A 41 -16.15 -0.66 0.04
N SER A 42 -16.80 -1.08 1.12
CA SER A 42 -16.25 -0.89 2.45
C SER A 42 -14.91 -1.60 2.61
N GLY A 43 -14.83 -2.84 2.12
CA GLY A 43 -13.59 -3.61 2.15
C GLY A 43 -12.48 -2.96 1.33
N LEU A 44 -12.80 -2.48 0.13
CA LEU A 44 -11.82 -1.81 -0.73
C LEU A 44 -11.28 -0.54 -0.09
N ARG A 45 -12.16 0.26 0.53
CA ARG A 45 -11.73 1.47 1.22
C ARG A 45 -10.83 1.15 2.40
N GLN A 46 -11.12 0.06 3.09
CA GLN A 46 -10.29 -0.38 4.20
C GLN A 46 -8.92 -0.83 3.72
N ILE A 47 -8.87 -1.56 2.60
CA ILE A 47 -7.59 -1.97 2.00
C ILE A 47 -6.78 -0.74 1.60
N GLU A 48 -7.43 0.25 0.99
CA GLU A 48 -6.78 1.49 0.60
C GLU A 48 -6.16 2.20 1.82
N ASP A 49 -6.92 2.31 2.89
CA ASP A 49 -6.43 2.96 4.11
C ASP A 49 -5.25 2.22 4.73
N LEU A 50 -5.34 0.90 4.77
CA LEU A 50 -4.27 0.07 5.31
C LEU A 50 -3.01 0.15 4.46
N ALA A 51 -3.16 0.15 3.14
CA ALA A 51 -2.03 0.28 2.24
C ALA A 51 -1.34 1.63 2.40
N ARG A 52 -2.11 2.70 2.55
CA ARG A 52 -1.55 4.03 2.80
C ARG A 52 -0.81 4.08 4.13
N LYS A 53 -1.36 3.44 5.15
CA LYS A 53 -0.71 3.37 6.45
C LYS A 53 0.62 2.64 6.36
N MET A 54 0.64 1.51 5.64
CA MET A 54 1.88 0.77 5.43
C MET A 54 2.92 1.61 4.69
N ARG A 55 2.49 2.36 3.69
CA ARG A 55 3.41 3.23 2.95
C ARG A 55 4.02 4.29 3.86
N GLN A 56 3.22 4.89 4.74
CA GLN A 56 3.71 5.86 5.71
C GLN A 56 4.73 5.22 6.66
N MET A 57 4.44 4.01 7.10
CA MET A 57 5.36 3.29 7.97
C MET A 57 6.69 3.02 7.29
N LEU A 58 6.64 2.60 6.03
CA LEU A 58 7.86 2.35 5.27
C LEU A 58 8.66 3.63 5.03
N GLN A 59 7.98 4.74 4.80
CA GLN A 59 8.65 6.02 4.58
C GLN A 59 9.35 6.54 5.83
N SER A 60 8.93 6.11 7.02
CA SER A 60 9.56 6.54 8.26
C SER A 60 10.74 5.65 8.66
N ILE A 61 11.03 4.60 7.92
CA ILE A 61 12.21 3.77 8.14
C ILE A 61 13.41 4.46 7.52
N GLU A 62 14.42 4.68 8.33
CA GLU A 62 15.63 5.37 7.86
C GLU A 62 16.71 4.38 7.42
#